data_bf127214b5590b80db43b258ad5b574a
#
_entry.id   bf127214b5590b80db43b258ad5b574a
#
_cell.length_a   1.000
_cell.length_b   1.000
_cell.length_c   1.000
_cell.angle_alpha   90.00
_cell.angle_beta   90.00
_cell.angle_gamma   90.00
#
_symmetry.space_group_name_H-M   'P 1'
#
loop_
_entity.id
_entity.type
_entity.pdbx_description
1 polymer ?
#
loop_
_entity_poly.entity_id
_entity_poly.type
_entity_poly.pdbx_seq_one_letter_code
_entity_poly.pdbx_strand_id
1 'polypeptide(L)'
;MFYAHRGNLEGRIAERENQPDYIDEAIAEGYGVEVDLWKIDDRIYLGHDDGQYDIDLKWLQDREQFLLVHTKNREALDFCLRNKLHAFWHTDEDYVITTQGYTVGYPGKLSVGDSFLLSVPERVWEIKEIEQYITFGVISDYVKTLNTR
;
A
#
# COMPACT_ATOMS: atom_id res chain seq x y z
N MET A 1 2.91 1.39 -12.52
CA MET A 1 3.42 1.11 -11.16
C MET A 1 2.44 0.21 -10.44
N PHE A 2 2.91 -0.91 -9.87
CA PHE A 2 2.05 -1.93 -9.28
C PHE A 2 2.47 -2.18 -7.83
N TYR A 3 1.52 -1.92 -6.90
CA TYR A 3 1.70 -2.17 -5.48
C TYR A 3 0.81 -3.32 -5.03
N ALA A 4 1.41 -4.38 -4.50
CA ALA A 4 0.69 -5.47 -3.85
C ALA A 4 0.04 -4.95 -2.56
N HIS A 5 -1.27 -5.05 -2.46
CA HIS A 5 -2.02 -4.63 -1.28
C HIS A 5 -1.73 -5.61 -0.13
N ARG A 6 -1.00 -5.15 0.90
CA ARG A 6 -0.59 -5.93 2.07
C ARG A 6 0.23 -7.20 1.73
N GLY A 7 0.86 -7.22 0.55
CA GLY A 7 1.62 -8.36 0.05
C GLY A 7 0.84 -9.32 -0.86
N ASN A 8 -0.45 -9.12 -1.07
CA ASN A 8 -1.27 -9.97 -1.94
C ASN A 8 -0.88 -9.81 -3.42
N LEU A 9 -0.72 -10.91 -4.14
CA LEU A 9 -0.33 -10.93 -5.55
C LEU A 9 -1.43 -11.45 -6.48
N GLU A 10 -2.07 -12.55 -6.10
CA GLU A 10 -3.06 -13.25 -6.93
C GLU A 10 -4.37 -13.49 -6.18
N GLY A 11 -4.73 -12.58 -5.29
CA GLY A 11 -5.91 -12.61 -4.46
C GLY A 11 -5.57 -12.46 -2.99
N ARG A 12 -6.61 -12.21 -2.21
CA ARG A 12 -6.47 -11.95 -0.78
C ARG A 12 -6.18 -13.23 0.00
N ILE A 13 -5.10 -13.23 0.77
CA ILE A 13 -4.78 -14.25 1.78
C ILE A 13 -4.72 -13.55 3.13
N ALA A 14 -5.89 -13.41 3.77
CA ALA A 14 -6.08 -12.57 4.95
C ALA A 14 -5.11 -12.89 6.09
N GLU A 15 -4.81 -14.16 6.32
CA GLU A 15 -3.91 -14.61 7.39
C GLU A 15 -2.43 -14.28 7.13
N ARG A 16 -2.08 -13.93 5.92
CA ARG A 16 -0.70 -13.54 5.54
C ARG A 16 -0.52 -12.04 5.39
N GLU A 17 -1.59 -11.28 5.25
CA GLU A 17 -1.51 -9.83 5.02
C GLU A 17 -0.64 -9.13 6.06
N ASN A 18 0.25 -8.24 5.60
CA ASN A 18 1.19 -7.48 6.43
C ASN A 18 2.28 -8.30 7.14
N GLN A 19 2.39 -9.60 6.93
CA GLN A 19 3.51 -10.36 7.48
C GLN A 19 4.80 -9.93 6.78
N PRO A 20 5.91 -9.68 7.52
CA PRO A 20 7.17 -9.25 6.91
C PRO A 20 7.70 -10.16 5.81
N ASP A 21 7.62 -11.48 5.98
CA ASP A 21 8.05 -12.44 4.97
C ASP A 21 7.14 -12.45 3.74
N TYR A 22 5.84 -12.24 3.91
CA TYR A 22 4.89 -12.14 2.80
C TYR A 22 5.16 -10.90 1.94
N ILE A 23 5.50 -9.79 2.58
CA ILE A 23 5.91 -8.57 1.91
C ILE A 23 7.20 -8.80 1.12
N ASP A 24 8.18 -9.47 1.70
CA ASP A 24 9.44 -9.80 1.04
C ASP A 24 9.24 -10.71 -0.18
N GLU A 25 8.30 -11.65 -0.15
CA GLU A 25 7.93 -12.47 -1.29
C GLU A 25 7.43 -11.59 -2.46
N ALA A 26 6.57 -10.63 -2.21
CA ALA A 26 6.06 -9.73 -3.24
C ALA A 26 7.17 -8.85 -3.83
N ILE A 27 8.07 -8.33 -2.99
CA ILE A 27 9.23 -7.54 -3.42
C ILE A 27 10.15 -8.40 -4.30
N ALA A 28 10.40 -9.65 -3.91
CA ALA A 28 11.24 -10.58 -4.67
C ALA A 28 10.67 -10.87 -6.06
N GLU A 29 9.36 -10.80 -6.25
CA GLU A 29 8.71 -10.92 -7.55
C GLU A 29 8.70 -9.59 -8.36
N GLY A 30 9.26 -8.51 -7.80
CA GLY A 30 9.43 -7.23 -8.50
C GLY A 30 8.31 -6.22 -8.28
N TYR A 31 7.44 -6.42 -7.30
CA TYR A 31 6.35 -5.51 -7.00
C TYR A 31 6.70 -4.54 -5.86
N GLY A 32 6.14 -3.33 -5.93
CA GLY A 32 5.99 -2.51 -4.73
C GLY A 32 4.97 -3.15 -3.79
N VAL A 33 4.94 -2.72 -2.55
CA VAL A 33 3.98 -3.23 -1.56
C VAL A 33 3.40 -2.07 -0.76
N GLU A 34 2.08 -2.04 -0.67
CA GLU A 34 1.40 -1.17 0.28
C GLU A 34 1.26 -1.95 1.59
N VAL A 35 1.69 -1.33 2.69
CA VAL A 35 1.70 -1.93 4.03
C VAL A 35 0.98 -1.03 5.02
N ASP A 36 0.32 -1.64 6.01
CA ASP A 36 -0.34 -0.91 7.10
C ASP A 36 0.60 -0.78 8.28
N LEU A 37 0.84 0.45 8.74
CA LEU A 37 1.78 0.75 9.82
C LEU A 37 1.09 1.43 11.00
N TRP A 38 1.34 0.91 12.20
CA TRP A 38 0.98 1.51 13.47
C TRP A 38 2.22 1.99 14.21
N LYS A 39 2.14 3.13 14.87
CA LYS A 39 3.10 3.50 15.91
C LYS A 39 2.39 3.57 17.25
N ILE A 40 2.84 2.73 18.19
CA ILE A 40 2.25 2.64 19.53
C ILE A 40 3.41 2.82 20.52
N ASP A 41 3.38 3.93 21.25
CA ASP A 41 4.45 4.34 22.14
C ASP A 41 5.80 4.42 21.37
N ASP A 42 6.81 3.68 21.80
CA ASP A 42 8.14 3.70 21.18
C ASP A 42 8.32 2.64 20.08
N ARG A 43 7.27 1.89 19.74
CA ARG A 43 7.36 0.77 18.79
C ARG A 43 6.50 0.98 17.56
N ILE A 44 6.91 0.32 16.48
CA ILE A 44 6.15 0.30 15.22
C ILE A 44 5.78 -1.15 14.87
N TYR A 45 4.60 -1.29 14.25
CA TYR A 45 4.03 -2.59 13.92
C TYR A 45 3.36 -2.54 12.56
N LEU A 46 3.42 -3.65 11.82
CA LEU A 46 2.55 -3.87 10.68
C LEU A 46 1.25 -4.53 11.14
N GLY A 47 0.16 -4.24 10.45
CA GLY A 47 -1.15 -4.84 10.71
C GLY A 47 -2.29 -3.92 10.29
N HIS A 48 -3.44 -4.49 9.88
CA HIS A 48 -4.57 -3.70 9.40
C HIS A 48 -5.39 -3.11 10.55
N ASP A 49 -5.86 -3.95 11.47
CA ASP A 49 -6.77 -3.53 12.55
C ASP A 49 -6.02 -3.16 13.83
N ASP A 50 -4.82 -3.69 14.01
CA ASP A 50 -3.97 -3.45 15.17
C ASP A 50 -2.49 -3.67 14.82
N GLY A 51 -1.60 -3.47 15.79
CA GLY A 51 -0.18 -3.77 15.66
C GLY A 51 0.08 -5.26 15.83
N GLN A 52 0.15 -5.99 14.72
CA GLN A 52 0.30 -7.45 14.70
C GLN A 52 1.75 -7.91 14.63
N TYR A 53 2.58 -7.25 13.83
CA TYR A 53 3.95 -7.69 13.54
C TYR A 53 4.95 -6.61 13.92
N ASP A 54 5.76 -6.86 14.94
CA ASP A 54 6.78 -5.94 15.40
C ASP A 54 7.88 -5.81 14.35
N ILE A 55 8.18 -4.59 13.95
CA ILE A 55 9.27 -4.26 13.03
C ILE A 55 10.05 -3.06 13.57
N ASP A 56 11.20 -2.75 12.98
CA ASP A 56 11.97 -1.57 13.31
C ASP A 56 12.15 -0.64 12.12
N LEU A 57 12.73 0.53 12.38
CA LEU A 57 12.99 1.53 11.34
C LEU A 57 13.89 0.96 10.23
N LYS A 58 14.91 0.18 10.60
CA LYS A 58 15.82 -0.43 9.63
C LYS A 58 15.09 -1.34 8.66
N TRP A 59 14.10 -2.10 9.14
CA TRP A 59 13.28 -2.96 8.27
C TRP A 59 12.58 -2.13 7.18
N LEU A 60 12.01 -0.98 7.55
CA LEU A 60 11.38 -0.06 6.60
C LEU A 60 12.40 0.57 5.65
N GLN A 61 13.52 1.05 6.16
CA GLN A 61 14.56 1.71 5.37
C GLN A 61 15.20 0.78 4.34
N ASP A 62 15.44 -0.47 4.71
CA ASP A 62 16.00 -1.48 3.79
C ASP A 62 15.08 -1.76 2.60
N ARG A 63 13.79 -1.45 2.71
CA ARG A 63 12.75 -1.69 1.70
C ARG A 63 12.10 -0.42 1.16
N GLU A 64 12.60 0.76 1.53
CA GLU A 64 11.91 2.04 1.30
C GLU A 64 11.54 2.30 -0.16
N GLN A 65 12.36 1.86 -1.10
CA GLN A 65 12.11 2.05 -2.53
C GLN A 65 10.93 1.22 -3.05
N PHE A 66 10.50 0.20 -2.31
CA PHE A 66 9.40 -0.68 -2.69
C PHE A 66 8.12 -0.41 -1.90
N LEU A 67 8.22 0.29 -0.77
CA LEU A 67 7.09 0.43 0.14
C LEU A 67 6.28 1.71 -0.09
N LEU A 68 4.97 1.54 -0.02
CA LEU A 68 4.01 2.62 0.17
C LEU A 68 3.32 2.36 1.51
N VAL A 69 3.52 3.25 2.49
CA VAL A 69 3.08 3.02 3.87
C VAL A 69 1.73 3.69 4.11
N HIS A 70 0.70 2.88 4.34
CA HIS A 70 -0.57 3.34 4.85
C HIS A 70 -0.47 3.47 6.36
N THR A 71 -0.33 4.69 6.87
CA THR A 71 -0.25 4.91 8.31
C THR A 71 -1.63 4.81 8.93
N LYS A 72 -1.74 4.01 9.99
CA LYS A 72 -3.03 3.68 10.61
C LYS A 72 -3.38 4.61 11.77
N ASN A 73 -2.40 5.36 12.26
CA ASN A 73 -2.62 6.41 13.24
C ASN A 73 -1.74 7.63 12.94
N ARG A 74 -2.03 8.76 13.58
CA ARG A 74 -1.31 10.02 13.35
C ARG A 74 0.18 9.90 13.71
N GLU A 75 0.48 9.16 14.77
CA GLU A 75 1.84 8.96 15.26
C GLU A 75 2.70 8.22 14.21
N ALA A 76 2.11 7.26 13.50
CA ALA A 76 2.79 6.57 12.41
C ALA A 76 3.06 7.51 11.23
N LEU A 77 2.14 8.42 10.91
CA LEU A 77 2.38 9.42 9.86
C LEU A 77 3.54 10.35 10.24
N ASP A 78 3.56 10.86 11.46
CA ASP A 78 4.66 11.72 11.94
C ASP A 78 5.99 10.98 11.89
N PHE A 79 6.01 9.70 12.26
CA PHE A 79 7.18 8.85 12.18
C PHE A 79 7.68 8.72 10.73
N CYS A 80 6.79 8.46 9.78
CA CYS A 80 7.14 8.35 8.37
C CYS A 80 7.66 9.67 7.80
N LEU A 81 7.05 10.80 8.16
CA LEU A 81 7.49 12.13 7.71
C LEU A 81 8.90 12.44 8.20
N ARG A 82 9.20 12.16 9.49
CA ARG A 82 10.54 12.39 10.06
C ARG A 82 11.61 11.53 9.42
N ASN A 83 11.25 10.32 8.98
CA ASN A 83 12.18 9.36 8.38
C ASN A 83 12.11 9.35 6.85
N LYS A 84 11.39 10.29 6.24
CA LYS A 84 11.26 10.46 4.78
C LYS A 84 10.80 9.20 4.05
N LEU A 85 9.91 8.46 4.68
CA LEU A 85 9.27 7.28 4.08
C LEU A 85 8.07 7.70 3.23
N HIS A 86 7.84 6.99 2.13
CA HIS A 86 6.67 7.22 1.29
C HIS A 86 5.42 6.72 1.99
N ALA A 87 4.53 7.62 2.38
CA ALA A 87 3.40 7.29 3.23
C ALA A 87 2.18 8.14 2.94
N PHE A 88 1.03 7.68 3.43
CA PHE A 88 -0.22 8.43 3.45
C PHE A 88 -1.06 8.02 4.67
N TRP A 89 -1.98 8.90 5.05
CA TRP A 89 -2.97 8.64 6.09
C TRP A 89 -4.36 8.73 5.48
N HIS A 90 -5.16 7.70 5.68
CA HIS A 90 -6.53 7.61 5.17
C HIS A 90 -7.47 7.16 6.29
N THR A 91 -8.61 7.81 6.40
CA THR A 91 -9.71 7.42 7.28
C THR A 91 -10.94 7.04 6.44
N ASP A 92 -11.55 7.99 5.73
CA ASP A 92 -12.76 7.76 4.90
C ASP A 92 -12.79 8.65 3.65
N GLU A 93 -11.71 9.37 3.35
CA GLU A 93 -11.63 10.27 2.20
C GLU A 93 -11.66 9.50 0.87
N ASP A 94 -12.26 10.12 -0.16
CA ASP A 94 -12.28 9.58 -1.52
C ASP A 94 -10.90 9.60 -2.17
N TYR A 95 -10.11 10.64 -1.86
CA TYR A 95 -8.76 10.85 -2.36
C TYR A 95 -7.84 11.30 -1.23
N VAL A 96 -6.62 10.79 -1.23
CA VAL A 96 -5.55 11.27 -0.34
C VAL A 96 -4.28 11.52 -1.13
N ILE A 97 -3.40 12.38 -0.61
CA ILE A 97 -2.10 12.68 -1.21
C ILE A 97 -1.02 12.05 -0.34
N THR A 98 -0.11 11.33 -0.98
CA THR A 98 1.03 10.72 -0.28
C THR A 98 2.13 11.75 -0.01
N THR A 99 3.07 11.39 0.87
CA THR A 99 4.21 12.26 1.21
C THR A 99 5.15 12.54 0.04
N GLN A 100 5.06 11.77 -1.06
CA GLN A 100 5.81 12.01 -2.30
C GLN A 100 4.94 12.63 -3.40
N GLY A 101 3.73 13.06 -3.07
CA GLY A 101 2.85 13.78 -4.01
C GLY A 101 2.02 12.90 -4.94
N TYR A 102 1.92 11.61 -4.69
CA TYR A 102 0.99 10.74 -5.41
C TYR A 102 -0.42 10.95 -4.87
N THR A 103 -1.42 10.84 -5.73
CA THR A 103 -2.82 10.81 -5.32
C THR A 103 -3.30 9.37 -5.28
N VAL A 104 -3.88 8.96 -4.16
CA VAL A 104 -4.52 7.63 -4.02
C VAL A 104 -6.02 7.82 -4.07
N GLY A 105 -6.67 7.21 -5.05
CA GLY A 105 -8.14 7.22 -5.20
C GLY A 105 -8.73 5.90 -4.71
N TYR A 106 -9.71 5.99 -3.82
CA TYR A 106 -10.37 4.84 -3.23
C TYR A 106 -11.38 4.21 -4.19
N PRO A 107 -11.88 2.98 -3.93
CA PRO A 107 -12.63 2.20 -4.91
C PRO A 107 -13.73 2.99 -5.61
N GLY A 108 -13.76 2.91 -6.95
CA GLY A 108 -14.73 3.62 -7.79
C GLY A 108 -14.35 5.05 -8.17
N LYS A 109 -13.25 5.59 -7.66
CA LYS A 109 -12.79 6.93 -8.01
C LYS A 109 -11.92 6.90 -9.25
N LEU A 110 -12.20 7.83 -10.16
CA LEU A 110 -11.45 7.96 -11.41
C LEU A 110 -10.21 8.83 -11.23
N SER A 111 -9.25 8.62 -12.11
CA SER A 111 -7.96 9.30 -12.11
C SER A 111 -8.09 10.83 -12.06
N VAL A 112 -7.29 11.44 -11.21
CA VAL A 112 -7.05 12.88 -11.15
C VAL A 112 -5.55 13.12 -11.11
N GLY A 113 -5.05 14.02 -11.94
CA GLY A 113 -3.62 14.32 -12.02
C GLY A 113 -2.79 13.21 -12.66
N ASP A 114 -1.47 13.39 -12.68
CA ASP A 114 -0.54 12.54 -13.42
C ASP A 114 0.01 11.36 -12.61
N SER A 115 0.03 11.48 -11.29
CA SER A 115 0.59 10.46 -10.38
C SER A 115 -0.52 9.83 -9.54
N PHE A 116 -1.45 9.17 -10.23
CA PHE A 116 -2.67 8.62 -9.62
C PHE A 116 -2.61 7.11 -9.44
N LEU A 117 -2.82 6.66 -8.21
CA LEU A 117 -2.92 5.24 -7.86
C LEU A 117 -4.38 4.88 -7.58
N LEU A 118 -4.89 3.89 -8.31
CA LEU A 118 -6.16 3.24 -7.97
C LEU A 118 -5.95 2.34 -6.75
N SER A 119 -6.73 2.52 -5.71
CA SER A 119 -6.66 1.64 -4.53
C SER A 119 -7.77 0.59 -4.56
N VAL A 120 -7.36 -0.67 -4.51
CA VAL A 120 -8.22 -1.88 -4.49
C VAL A 120 -9.45 -1.77 -5.41
N PRO A 121 -9.22 -1.48 -6.69
CA PRO A 121 -10.32 -1.24 -7.64
C PRO A 121 -11.19 -2.48 -7.86
N GLU A 122 -10.69 -3.66 -7.60
CA GLU A 122 -11.41 -4.92 -7.66
C GLU A 122 -12.61 -5.01 -6.72
N ARG A 123 -12.74 -4.06 -5.79
CA ARG A 123 -13.93 -3.97 -4.93
C ARG A 123 -15.16 -3.46 -5.65
N VAL A 124 -14.99 -2.79 -6.79
CA VAL A 124 -16.09 -2.17 -7.56
C VAL A 124 -16.10 -2.54 -9.03
N TRP A 125 -14.96 -2.96 -9.60
CA TRP A 125 -14.85 -3.34 -11.02
C TRP A 125 -14.36 -4.78 -11.17
N GLU A 126 -14.77 -5.44 -12.24
CA GLU A 126 -14.21 -6.75 -12.58
C GLU A 126 -12.73 -6.60 -13.00
N ILE A 127 -11.92 -7.59 -12.67
CA ILE A 127 -10.45 -7.56 -12.94
C ILE A 127 -10.16 -7.20 -14.41
N LYS A 128 -10.93 -7.77 -15.34
CA LYS A 128 -10.76 -7.52 -16.79
C LYS A 128 -11.02 -6.07 -17.22
N GLU A 129 -11.73 -5.30 -16.39
CA GLU A 129 -12.10 -3.92 -16.68
C GLU A 129 -11.11 -2.92 -16.06
N ILE A 130 -10.34 -3.33 -15.06
CA ILE A 130 -9.51 -2.41 -14.27
C ILE A 130 -8.44 -1.74 -15.12
N GLU A 131 -7.86 -2.46 -16.07
CA GLU A 131 -6.75 -1.96 -16.90
C GLU A 131 -7.07 -0.62 -17.57
N GLN A 132 -8.31 -0.43 -18.04
CA GLN A 132 -8.72 0.80 -18.71
C GLN A 132 -8.70 2.04 -17.79
N TYR A 133 -8.72 1.84 -16.48
CA TYR A 133 -8.73 2.92 -15.49
C TYR A 133 -7.34 3.21 -14.91
N ILE A 134 -6.35 2.36 -15.18
CA ILE A 134 -4.98 2.56 -14.70
C ILE A 134 -4.29 3.60 -15.58
N THR A 135 -3.96 4.75 -15.00
CA THR A 135 -3.22 5.81 -15.71
C THR A 135 -1.76 5.86 -15.32
N PHE A 136 -1.46 5.71 -14.03
CA PHE A 136 -0.11 5.73 -13.48
C PHE A 136 0.20 4.44 -12.72
N GLY A 137 -0.72 3.99 -11.86
CA GLY A 137 -0.50 2.78 -11.10
C GLY A 137 -1.72 2.31 -10.32
N VAL A 138 -1.54 1.20 -9.61
CA VAL A 138 -2.61 0.52 -8.87
C VAL A 138 -2.06 -0.13 -7.60
N ILE A 139 -2.87 -0.11 -6.55
CA ILE A 139 -2.70 -0.90 -5.33
C ILE A 139 -3.81 -1.96 -5.39
N SER A 140 -3.45 -3.24 -5.43
CA SER A 140 -4.44 -4.31 -5.65
C SER A 140 -4.02 -5.62 -4.99
N ASP A 141 -5.02 -6.43 -4.65
CA ASP A 141 -4.81 -7.82 -4.23
C ASP A 141 -4.45 -8.74 -5.42
N TYR A 142 -4.55 -8.23 -6.67
CA TYR A 142 -4.38 -8.99 -7.91
C TYR A 142 -3.30 -8.41 -8.84
N VAL A 143 -2.28 -7.76 -8.28
CA VAL A 143 -1.26 -7.05 -9.09
C VAL A 143 -0.57 -7.95 -10.10
N LYS A 144 -0.35 -9.21 -9.78
CA LYS A 144 0.27 -10.16 -10.70
C LYS A 144 -0.62 -10.43 -11.91
N THR A 145 -1.91 -10.59 -11.69
CA THR A 145 -2.90 -10.75 -12.77
C THR A 145 -2.98 -9.50 -13.64
N LEU A 146 -3.04 -8.31 -13.00
CA LEU A 146 -3.13 -7.03 -13.71
C LEU A 146 -1.87 -6.73 -14.52
N ASN A 147 -0.69 -7.09 -14.00
CA ASN A 147 0.58 -6.82 -14.67
C ASN A 147 0.84 -7.71 -15.90
N THR A 148 0.13 -8.82 -16.04
CA THR A 148 0.28 -9.75 -17.20
C THR A 148 -0.67 -9.43 -18.35
N ARG A 149 -1.54 -8.43 -18.20
CA ARG A 149 -2.53 -8.05 -19.22
C ARG A 149 -2.02 -7.05 -20.26
#